data_d48689ef35c308a5ea8c24b54800f93c
#
_entry.id   d48689ef35c308a5ea8c24b54800f93c
#
_cell.length_a   1.000
_cell.length_b   1.000
_cell.length_c   1.000
_cell.angle_alpha   90.00
_cell.angle_beta   90.00
_cell.angle_gamma   90.00
#
_symmetry.space_group_name_H-M   'P 1'
#
loop_
_entity.id
_entity.type
_entity.pdbx_description
1 polymer ?
#
loop_
_entity_poly.entity_id
_entity_poly.type
_entity_poly.pdbx_seq_one_letter_code
_entity_poly.pdbx_strand_id
1 'polypeptide(L)'
;MRLALRLMLACLLADPSLAAFANGGGGMSLPSMPMPRMETPQQKARDAYNDGVRSVKKADRAQQAAAEATDAGKKDKAAHEAHDAYAAALAKFTDATGLDPTLHEAWNYVGYTNRKLGNYEDALAAYDKALAIKPGYPDALEYRGEAYLGLGRIPDAQQAYLDLYAGNRALAGKLLTAMKSWSAAQRSTTSGSSGTNLDELDNWIQERTQIAGQTAALTREGTAASWR
;
A
#
# COMPACT_ATOMS: atom_id res chain seq x y z
N MET A 1 18.77 48.13 22.68
CA MET A 1 19.67 48.95 21.81
C MET A 1 19.18 48.77 20.36
N ARG A 2 18.79 49.92 19.81
CA ARG A 2 18.22 50.06 18.43
C ARG A 2 19.36 50.14 17.42
N LEU A 3 19.21 49.56 16.20
CA LEU A 3 19.79 50.04 14.94
C LEU A 3 19.07 49.24 13.83
N ALA A 4 18.15 49.78 13.10
CA ALA A 4 18.19 50.75 11.96
C ALA A 4 18.59 50.07 10.63
N LEU A 5 17.59 49.65 9.92
CA LEU A 5 17.07 49.91 8.57
C LEU A 5 18.01 50.77 7.65
N ARG A 6 18.43 50.21 6.52
CA ARG A 6 18.76 50.98 5.30
C ARG A 6 18.27 50.29 4.05
N LEU A 7 17.17 50.82 3.49
CA LEU A 7 16.79 50.69 2.09
C LEU A 7 17.86 51.39 1.22
N MET A 8 18.28 50.77 0.14
CA MET A 8 18.83 51.45 -1.04
C MET A 8 17.95 51.20 -2.24
N LEU A 9 17.25 52.23 -2.61
CA LEU A 9 16.50 52.40 -3.85
C LEU A 9 17.48 52.92 -4.90
N ALA A 10 17.76 52.14 -5.96
CA ALA A 10 18.49 52.61 -7.10
C ALA A 10 17.51 52.76 -8.27
N CYS A 11 17.13 54.03 -8.55
CA CYS A 11 16.51 54.45 -9.80
C CYS A 11 17.55 54.37 -10.91
N LEU A 12 17.27 53.63 -11.99
CA LEU A 12 17.96 53.75 -13.27
C LEU A 12 17.00 54.36 -14.25
N LEU A 13 17.39 55.52 -14.71
CA LEU A 13 16.75 56.40 -15.68
C LEU A 13 16.66 55.72 -17.07
N ALA A 14 15.53 55.82 -17.69
CA ALA A 14 15.23 55.42 -19.03
C ALA A 14 15.90 56.42 -20.01
N ASP A 15 16.69 55.94 -20.96
CA ASP A 15 17.02 56.65 -22.17
C ASP A 15 16.09 56.21 -23.31
N PRO A 16 15.33 57.09 -23.91
CA PRO A 16 14.52 56.81 -25.10
C PRO A 16 15.23 57.35 -26.33
N SER A 17 16.06 56.55 -27.00
CA SER A 17 16.44 56.88 -28.39
C SER A 17 17.07 55.64 -29.04
N LEU A 18 16.29 54.96 -29.86
CA LEU A 18 16.63 54.53 -31.22
C LEU A 18 15.42 53.92 -31.89
N ALA A 19 14.72 54.77 -32.57
CA ALA A 19 13.70 54.37 -33.53
C ALA A 19 14.38 53.91 -34.84
N ALA A 20 13.67 52.95 -35.47
CA ALA A 20 13.70 52.67 -36.91
C ALA A 20 14.91 51.90 -37.46
N PHE A 21 14.71 50.61 -37.66
CA PHE A 21 14.93 49.98 -38.95
C PHE A 21 13.76 49.05 -39.23
N ALA A 22 12.86 49.52 -40.07
CA ALA A 22 11.80 48.72 -40.64
C ALA A 22 12.36 47.97 -41.86
N ASN A 23 11.80 46.76 -42.04
CA ASN A 23 11.62 46.10 -43.32
C ASN A 23 12.72 45.09 -43.77
N GLY A 24 12.34 43.83 -43.77
CA GLY A 24 13.05 42.73 -44.41
C GLY A 24 12.39 41.41 -44.02
N GLY A 25 11.30 41.05 -44.70
CA GLY A 25 10.56 39.82 -44.48
C GLY A 25 11.44 38.57 -44.68
N GLY A 26 11.25 37.65 -43.80
CA GLY A 26 11.85 36.34 -43.82
C GLY A 26 11.49 35.64 -42.50
N GLY A 27 10.21 35.29 -42.32
CA GLY A 27 9.78 34.52 -41.17
C GLY A 27 10.40 33.13 -41.19
N MET A 28 11.63 32.97 -40.74
CA MET A 28 12.12 31.66 -40.28
C MET A 28 11.39 31.37 -38.99
N SER A 29 10.29 30.64 -39.09
CA SER A 29 9.69 29.96 -37.95
C SER A 29 10.71 28.95 -37.46
N LEU A 30 11.46 29.31 -36.41
CA LEU A 30 12.29 28.30 -35.69
C LEU A 30 11.32 27.18 -35.26
N PRO A 31 11.65 25.91 -35.54
CA PRO A 31 10.88 24.82 -35.05
C PRO A 31 10.84 24.97 -33.53
N SER A 32 9.63 25.11 -32.99
CA SER A 32 9.43 25.11 -31.53
C SER A 32 9.90 23.77 -30.99
N MET A 33 11.12 23.73 -30.46
CA MET A 33 11.58 22.56 -29.74
C MET A 33 10.59 22.31 -28.58
N PRO A 34 10.01 21.11 -28.48
CA PRO A 34 9.16 20.79 -27.35
C PRO A 34 9.99 20.95 -26.08
N MET A 35 9.65 21.96 -25.28
CA MET A 35 10.24 22.11 -23.95
C MET A 35 10.01 20.81 -23.17
N PRO A 36 11.05 20.26 -22.54
CA PRO A 36 10.86 19.08 -21.71
C PRO A 36 9.81 19.40 -20.65
N ARG A 37 8.71 18.65 -20.67
CA ARG A 37 7.63 18.83 -19.70
C ARG A 37 8.19 18.47 -18.34
N MET A 38 8.38 19.46 -17.46
CA MET A 38 8.82 19.18 -16.09
C MET A 38 7.75 18.34 -15.37
N GLU A 39 8.15 17.16 -14.92
CA GLU A 39 7.27 16.27 -14.17
C GLU A 39 6.86 16.92 -12.84
N THR A 40 5.58 16.88 -12.54
CA THR A 40 5.07 17.35 -11.25
C THR A 40 5.46 16.38 -10.11
N PRO A 41 5.50 16.82 -8.85
CA PRO A 41 5.71 15.92 -7.71
C PRO A 41 4.73 14.74 -7.71
N GLN A 42 3.46 14.96 -8.08
CA GLN A 42 2.44 13.92 -8.18
C GLN A 42 2.73 12.90 -9.28
N GLN A 43 3.28 13.35 -10.43
CA GLN A 43 3.72 12.42 -11.48
C GLN A 43 4.88 11.55 -11.00
N LYS A 44 5.89 12.17 -10.38
CA LYS A 44 7.03 11.44 -9.79
C LYS A 44 6.59 10.46 -8.70
N ALA A 45 5.61 10.85 -7.86
CA ALA A 45 5.02 9.96 -6.85
C ALA A 45 4.38 8.72 -7.49
N ARG A 46 3.60 8.92 -8.57
CA ARG A 46 2.98 7.81 -9.31
C ARG A 46 4.00 6.91 -9.98
N ASP A 47 5.07 7.47 -10.52
CA ASP A 47 6.15 6.68 -11.14
C ASP A 47 6.89 5.86 -10.09
N ALA A 48 7.25 6.45 -8.95
CA ALA A 48 7.82 5.74 -7.82
C ALA A 48 6.87 4.63 -7.30
N TYR A 49 5.57 4.91 -7.19
CA TYR A 49 4.55 3.92 -6.85
C TYR A 49 4.53 2.74 -7.84
N ASN A 50 4.52 3.02 -9.15
CA ASN A 50 4.51 2.00 -10.19
C ASN A 50 5.79 1.15 -10.17
N ASP A 51 6.95 1.76 -9.88
CA ASP A 51 8.21 1.05 -9.69
C ASP A 51 8.15 0.12 -8.48
N GLY A 52 7.60 0.60 -7.37
CA GLY A 52 7.33 -0.20 -6.18
C GLY A 52 6.44 -1.41 -6.49
N VAL A 53 5.34 -1.22 -7.23
CA VAL A 53 4.45 -2.32 -7.65
C VAL A 53 5.19 -3.36 -8.51
N ARG A 54 6.08 -2.93 -9.39
CA ARG A 54 6.92 -3.87 -10.17
C ARG A 54 7.84 -4.69 -9.26
N SER A 55 8.43 -4.04 -8.26
CA SER A 55 9.28 -4.72 -7.27
C SER A 55 8.49 -5.71 -6.41
N VAL A 56 7.26 -5.36 -5.97
CA VAL A 56 6.37 -6.29 -5.26
C VAL A 56 6.06 -7.52 -6.11
N LYS A 57 5.69 -7.36 -7.39
CA LYS A 57 5.45 -8.50 -8.27
C LYS A 57 6.64 -9.43 -8.42
N LYS A 58 7.87 -8.88 -8.41
CA LYS A 58 9.10 -9.67 -8.39
C LYS A 58 9.25 -10.41 -7.05
N ALA A 59 9.02 -9.72 -5.94
CA ALA A 59 9.10 -10.28 -4.60
C ALA A 59 8.10 -11.43 -4.38
N ASP A 60 6.83 -11.24 -4.79
CA ASP A 60 5.78 -12.26 -4.67
C ASP A 60 6.11 -13.52 -5.46
N ARG A 61 6.67 -13.38 -6.68
CA ARG A 61 7.13 -14.53 -7.48
C ARG A 61 8.30 -15.27 -6.81
N ALA A 62 9.25 -14.53 -6.25
CA ALA A 62 10.38 -15.13 -5.52
C ALA A 62 9.89 -15.83 -4.24
N GLN A 63 8.94 -15.23 -3.52
CA GLN A 63 8.33 -15.85 -2.34
C GLN A 63 7.59 -17.15 -2.71
N GLN A 64 6.84 -17.14 -3.82
CA GLN A 64 6.18 -18.35 -4.32
C GLN A 64 7.21 -19.42 -4.69
N ALA A 65 8.27 -19.05 -5.41
CA ALA A 65 9.34 -19.98 -5.75
C ALA A 65 10.02 -20.58 -4.52
N ALA A 66 10.20 -19.79 -3.44
CA ALA A 66 10.71 -20.30 -2.16
C ALA A 66 9.74 -21.30 -1.50
N ALA A 67 8.44 -21.05 -1.60
CA ALA A 67 7.42 -21.97 -1.04
C ALA A 67 7.33 -23.29 -1.81
N GLU A 68 7.54 -23.26 -3.12
CA GLU A 68 7.46 -24.45 -4.01
C GLU A 68 8.79 -25.24 -4.06
N ALA A 69 9.91 -24.64 -3.62
CA ALA A 69 11.22 -25.25 -3.69
C ALA A 69 11.34 -26.42 -2.71
N THR A 70 11.73 -27.60 -3.21
CA THR A 70 12.05 -28.80 -2.43
C THR A 70 13.51 -28.85 -2.00
N ASP A 71 14.40 -28.17 -2.73
CA ASP A 71 15.82 -28.04 -2.42
C ASP A 71 16.08 -26.86 -1.49
N ALA A 72 16.77 -27.10 -0.38
CA ALA A 72 17.00 -26.07 0.65
C ALA A 72 17.78 -24.86 0.11
N GLY A 73 18.81 -25.08 -0.72
CA GLY A 73 19.60 -23.98 -1.27
C GLY A 73 18.79 -23.12 -2.23
N LYS A 74 17.91 -23.72 -3.04
CA LYS A 74 16.99 -22.97 -3.92
C LYS A 74 15.96 -22.20 -3.10
N LYS A 75 15.43 -22.80 -2.04
CA LYS A 75 14.49 -22.17 -1.12
C LYS A 75 15.11 -20.93 -0.47
N ASP A 76 16.30 -21.06 0.10
CA ASP A 76 17.00 -19.97 0.76
C ASP A 76 17.34 -18.85 -0.21
N LYS A 77 17.81 -19.19 -1.41
CA LYS A 77 18.08 -18.20 -2.46
C LYS A 77 16.81 -17.42 -2.84
N ALA A 78 15.72 -18.10 -3.09
CA ALA A 78 14.46 -17.46 -3.47
C ALA A 78 13.87 -16.62 -2.32
N ALA A 79 14.04 -17.05 -1.06
CA ALA A 79 13.64 -16.28 0.11
C ALA A 79 14.45 -14.96 0.24
N HIS A 80 15.77 -15.00 0.02
CA HIS A 80 16.60 -13.80 -0.01
C HIS A 80 16.20 -12.86 -1.16
N GLU A 81 15.97 -13.40 -2.36
CA GLU A 81 15.50 -12.60 -3.50
C GLU A 81 14.16 -11.93 -3.22
N ALA A 82 13.25 -12.62 -2.52
CA ALA A 82 11.97 -12.04 -2.10
C ALA A 82 12.17 -10.90 -1.10
N HIS A 83 12.98 -11.13 -0.07
CA HIS A 83 13.29 -10.13 0.94
C HIS A 83 13.88 -8.86 0.33
N ASP A 84 14.91 -8.99 -0.51
CA ASP A 84 15.56 -7.86 -1.16
C ASP A 84 14.62 -7.09 -2.08
N ALA A 85 13.75 -7.80 -2.79
CA ALA A 85 12.78 -7.18 -3.67
C ALA A 85 11.67 -6.45 -2.88
N TYR A 86 11.24 -6.98 -1.70
CA TYR A 86 10.33 -6.25 -0.82
C TYR A 86 11.00 -5.01 -0.22
N ALA A 87 12.27 -5.08 0.19
CA ALA A 87 13.01 -3.93 0.69
C ALA A 87 13.15 -2.83 -0.39
N ALA A 88 13.45 -3.23 -1.63
CA ALA A 88 13.49 -2.29 -2.77
C ALA A 88 12.11 -1.68 -3.05
N ALA A 89 11.04 -2.46 -2.94
CA ALA A 89 9.68 -1.95 -3.08
C ALA A 89 9.34 -0.93 -1.98
N LEU A 90 9.69 -1.23 -0.73
CA LEU A 90 9.46 -0.34 0.41
C LEU A 90 10.11 1.04 0.18
N ALA A 91 11.36 1.07 -0.31
CA ALA A 91 12.04 2.33 -0.63
C ALA A 91 11.25 3.14 -1.67
N LYS A 92 10.76 2.49 -2.74
CA LYS A 92 9.97 3.15 -3.79
C LYS A 92 8.65 3.70 -3.29
N PHE A 93 7.92 2.96 -2.44
CA PHE A 93 6.67 3.45 -1.86
C PHE A 93 6.91 4.57 -0.83
N THR A 94 8.02 4.52 -0.10
CA THR A 94 8.43 5.61 0.80
C THR A 94 8.73 6.88 0.00
N ASP A 95 9.44 6.78 -1.13
CA ASP A 95 9.66 7.90 -2.05
C ASP A 95 8.31 8.46 -2.55
N ALA A 96 7.39 7.58 -2.96
CA ALA A 96 6.07 7.99 -3.43
C ALA A 96 5.28 8.74 -2.37
N THR A 97 5.26 8.26 -1.11
CA THR A 97 4.57 8.94 0.01
C THR A 97 5.25 10.23 0.44
N GLY A 98 6.55 10.36 0.23
CA GLY A 98 7.31 11.61 0.44
C GLY A 98 6.98 12.67 -0.61
N LEU A 99 6.76 12.26 -1.86
CA LEU A 99 6.41 13.15 -2.97
C LEU A 99 4.91 13.52 -2.97
N ASP A 100 4.03 12.58 -2.61
CA ASP A 100 2.60 12.79 -2.46
C ASP A 100 2.08 12.07 -1.20
N PRO A 101 2.04 12.76 -0.05
CA PRO A 101 1.55 12.19 1.19
C PRO A 101 0.06 11.81 1.18
N THR A 102 -0.70 12.25 0.18
CA THR A 102 -2.13 11.94 0.05
C THR A 102 -2.42 10.68 -0.75
N LEU A 103 -1.40 10.05 -1.31
CA LEU A 103 -1.53 8.83 -2.10
C LEU A 103 -1.74 7.61 -1.18
N HIS A 104 -3.01 7.34 -0.82
CA HIS A 104 -3.38 6.27 0.10
C HIS A 104 -2.93 4.89 -0.36
N GLU A 105 -2.90 4.63 -1.66
CA GLU A 105 -2.39 3.38 -2.24
C GLU A 105 -0.91 3.17 -1.92
N ALA A 106 -0.10 4.24 -1.96
CA ALA A 106 1.32 4.14 -1.61
C ALA A 106 1.50 3.82 -0.12
N TRP A 107 0.74 4.47 0.77
CA TRP A 107 0.75 4.14 2.19
C TRP A 107 0.32 2.69 2.46
N ASN A 108 -0.70 2.19 1.75
CA ASN A 108 -1.09 0.78 1.85
C ASN A 108 0.05 -0.16 1.43
N TYR A 109 0.79 0.16 0.37
CA TYR A 109 1.93 -0.66 -0.05
C TYR A 109 3.16 -0.51 0.84
N VAL A 110 3.38 0.64 1.50
CA VAL A 110 4.36 0.76 2.60
C VAL A 110 4.01 -0.23 3.71
N GLY A 111 2.73 -0.31 4.09
CA GLY A 111 2.25 -1.29 5.06
C GLY A 111 2.43 -2.73 4.58
N TYR A 112 2.03 -3.03 3.35
CA TYR A 112 2.17 -4.36 2.76
C TYR A 112 3.63 -4.86 2.75
N THR A 113 4.55 -4.02 2.28
CA THR A 113 5.97 -4.38 2.21
C THR A 113 6.59 -4.53 3.60
N ASN A 114 6.27 -3.65 4.56
CA ASN A 114 6.71 -3.81 5.95
C ASN A 114 6.19 -5.11 6.56
N ARG A 115 4.90 -5.45 6.37
CA ARG A 115 4.33 -6.71 6.84
C ARG A 115 5.05 -7.92 6.24
N LYS A 116 5.37 -7.89 4.93
CA LYS A 116 6.11 -8.96 4.25
C LYS A 116 7.55 -9.10 4.76
N LEU A 117 8.13 -8.02 5.24
CA LEU A 117 9.46 -7.98 5.88
C LEU A 117 9.42 -8.34 7.38
N GLY A 118 8.23 -8.55 7.96
CA GLY A 118 8.05 -8.86 9.38
C GLY A 118 8.01 -7.61 10.29
N ASN A 119 8.05 -6.41 9.74
CA ASN A 119 7.98 -5.14 10.47
C ASN A 119 6.52 -4.76 10.73
N TYR A 120 5.82 -5.53 11.57
CA TYR A 120 4.36 -5.43 11.72
C TYR A 120 3.90 -4.12 12.32
N GLU A 121 4.62 -3.53 13.27
CA GLU A 121 4.26 -2.23 13.86
C GLU A 121 4.35 -1.10 12.82
N ASP A 122 5.40 -1.07 12.01
CA ASP A 122 5.54 -0.11 10.92
C ASP A 122 4.45 -0.31 9.85
N ALA A 123 4.07 -1.58 9.62
CA ALA A 123 2.96 -1.89 8.73
C ALA A 123 1.64 -1.31 9.24
N LEU A 124 1.33 -1.48 10.54
CA LEU A 124 0.13 -0.91 11.15
C LEU A 124 0.11 0.61 11.03
N ALA A 125 1.23 1.29 11.35
CA ALA A 125 1.33 2.74 11.23
C ALA A 125 1.08 3.23 9.79
N ALA A 126 1.53 2.49 8.78
CA ALA A 126 1.31 2.82 7.38
C ALA A 126 -0.14 2.57 6.95
N TYR A 127 -0.78 1.47 7.37
CA TYR A 127 -2.20 1.22 7.10
C TYR A 127 -3.10 2.26 7.76
N ASP A 128 -2.78 2.69 8.97
CA ASP A 128 -3.53 3.76 9.64
C ASP A 128 -3.46 5.08 8.87
N LYS A 129 -2.30 5.42 8.27
CA LYS A 129 -2.18 6.57 7.36
C LYS A 129 -3.03 6.39 6.10
N ALA A 130 -3.02 5.22 5.48
CA ALA A 130 -3.86 4.93 4.31
C ALA A 130 -5.35 5.09 4.65
N LEU A 131 -5.78 4.57 5.81
CA LEU A 131 -7.17 4.64 6.29
C LEU A 131 -7.57 6.04 6.76
N ALA A 132 -6.64 6.85 7.26
CA ALA A 132 -6.89 8.26 7.57
C ALA A 132 -7.18 9.09 6.31
N ILE A 133 -6.51 8.77 5.19
CA ILE A 133 -6.74 9.43 3.90
C ILE A 133 -8.01 8.90 3.23
N LYS A 134 -8.21 7.58 3.26
CA LYS A 134 -9.36 6.89 2.66
C LYS A 134 -10.02 5.94 3.67
N PRO A 135 -10.95 6.43 4.48
CA PRO A 135 -11.69 5.60 5.42
C PRO A 135 -12.39 4.44 4.72
N GLY A 136 -12.31 3.25 5.31
CA GLY A 136 -12.91 2.05 4.75
C GLY A 136 -12.20 1.46 3.52
N TYR A 137 -10.94 1.85 3.24
CA TYR A 137 -10.17 1.26 2.15
C TYR A 137 -9.96 -0.25 2.38
N PRO A 138 -10.60 -1.13 1.56
CA PRO A 138 -10.73 -2.53 1.93
C PRO A 138 -9.41 -3.29 1.98
N ASP A 139 -8.46 -2.97 1.07
CA ASP A 139 -7.15 -3.63 1.04
C ASP A 139 -6.33 -3.30 2.29
N ALA A 140 -6.41 -2.04 2.76
CA ALA A 140 -5.72 -1.64 3.98
C ALA A 140 -6.33 -2.29 5.22
N LEU A 141 -7.65 -2.47 5.27
CA LEU A 141 -8.32 -3.18 6.37
C LEU A 141 -7.93 -4.66 6.41
N GLU A 142 -7.90 -5.34 5.25
CA GLU A 142 -7.49 -6.74 5.14
C GLU A 142 -6.06 -6.92 5.61
N TYR A 143 -5.11 -6.17 5.04
CA TYR A 143 -3.69 -6.30 5.36
C TYR A 143 -3.35 -5.86 6.78
N ARG A 144 -4.09 -4.88 7.34
CA ARG A 144 -3.99 -4.50 8.74
C ARG A 144 -4.41 -5.66 9.66
N GLY A 145 -5.49 -6.37 9.30
CA GLY A 145 -5.90 -7.59 9.98
C GLY A 145 -4.81 -8.66 10.01
N GLU A 146 -4.14 -8.90 8.87
CA GLU A 146 -3.00 -9.82 8.82
C GLU A 146 -1.78 -9.33 9.63
N ALA A 147 -1.53 -8.01 9.69
CA ALA A 147 -0.46 -7.46 10.52
C ALA A 147 -0.75 -7.65 12.03
N TYR A 148 -2.00 -7.52 12.45
CA TYR A 148 -2.41 -7.85 13.82
C TYR A 148 -2.15 -9.33 14.17
N LEU A 149 -2.39 -10.26 13.23
CA LEU A 149 -2.05 -11.67 13.44
C LEU A 149 -0.54 -11.86 13.61
N GLY A 150 0.27 -11.16 12.82
CA GLY A 150 1.73 -11.20 12.96
C GLY A 150 2.23 -10.79 14.36
N LEU A 151 1.48 -9.92 15.04
CA LEU A 151 1.73 -9.47 16.42
C LEU A 151 1.01 -10.32 17.49
N GLY A 152 0.23 -11.32 17.09
CA GLY A 152 -0.60 -12.09 18.02
C GLY A 152 -1.80 -11.30 18.60
N ARG A 153 -2.14 -10.16 18.00
CA ARG A 153 -3.26 -9.30 18.42
C ARG A 153 -4.57 -9.81 17.84
N ILE A 154 -5.00 -10.99 18.32
CA ILE A 154 -6.19 -11.71 17.82
C ILE A 154 -7.46 -10.86 17.86
N PRO A 155 -7.81 -10.16 18.97
CA PRO A 155 -9.04 -9.35 19.03
C PRO A 155 -9.08 -8.24 17.96
N ASP A 156 -7.94 -7.61 17.68
CA ASP A 156 -7.85 -6.56 16.64
C ASP A 156 -8.03 -7.14 15.23
N ALA A 157 -7.47 -8.33 14.97
CA ALA A 157 -7.68 -9.04 13.72
C ALA A 157 -9.15 -9.45 13.52
N GLN A 158 -9.83 -9.88 14.59
CA GLN A 158 -11.27 -10.18 14.58
C GLN A 158 -12.09 -8.93 14.28
N GLN A 159 -11.75 -7.78 14.87
CA GLN A 159 -12.43 -6.52 14.59
C GLN A 159 -12.23 -6.11 13.13
N ALA A 160 -11.00 -6.21 12.59
CA ALA A 160 -10.73 -5.94 11.17
C ALA A 160 -11.58 -6.82 10.24
N TYR A 161 -11.80 -8.10 10.60
CA TYR A 161 -12.72 -8.97 9.86
C TYR A 161 -14.16 -8.45 9.90
N LEU A 162 -14.66 -8.02 11.05
CA LEU A 162 -16.02 -7.51 11.17
C LEU A 162 -16.23 -6.24 10.35
N ASP A 163 -15.24 -5.33 10.37
CA ASP A 163 -15.25 -4.11 9.57
C ASP A 163 -15.30 -4.42 8.06
N LEU A 164 -14.51 -5.41 7.62
CA LEU A 164 -14.53 -5.89 6.24
C LEU A 164 -15.84 -6.57 5.87
N TYR A 165 -16.38 -7.39 6.76
CA TYR A 165 -17.60 -8.18 6.48
C TYR A 165 -18.82 -7.30 6.18
N ALA A 166 -18.87 -6.12 6.78
CA ALA A 166 -19.90 -5.13 6.53
C ALA A 166 -19.86 -4.54 5.11
N GLY A 167 -18.65 -4.37 4.53
CA GLY A 167 -18.46 -3.68 3.25
C GLY A 167 -17.89 -4.55 2.12
N ASN A 168 -17.04 -5.51 2.43
CA ASN A 168 -16.36 -6.36 1.44
C ASN A 168 -16.21 -7.80 1.92
N ARG A 169 -17.25 -8.61 1.72
CA ARG A 169 -17.27 -10.02 2.14
C ARG A 169 -16.17 -10.89 1.51
N ALA A 170 -15.72 -10.54 0.30
CA ALA A 170 -14.67 -11.29 -0.37
C ALA A 170 -13.33 -11.13 0.36
N LEU A 171 -12.95 -9.90 0.74
CA LEU A 171 -11.74 -9.64 1.52
C LEU A 171 -11.87 -10.12 2.97
N ALA A 172 -13.08 -10.02 3.57
CA ALA A 172 -13.33 -10.66 4.88
C ALA A 172 -13.07 -12.18 4.83
N GLY A 173 -13.51 -12.85 3.76
CA GLY A 173 -13.22 -14.27 3.54
C GLY A 173 -11.73 -14.58 3.40
N LYS A 174 -10.96 -13.70 2.74
CA LYS A 174 -9.49 -13.84 2.66
C LYS A 174 -8.84 -13.68 4.03
N LEU A 175 -9.22 -12.66 4.80
CA LEU A 175 -8.71 -12.46 6.15
C LEU A 175 -9.06 -13.65 7.05
N LEU A 176 -10.28 -14.20 6.96
CA LEU A 176 -10.67 -15.38 7.71
C LEU A 176 -9.80 -16.61 7.36
N THR A 177 -9.44 -16.75 6.08
CA THR A 177 -8.51 -17.81 5.62
C THR A 177 -7.11 -17.57 6.17
N ALA A 178 -6.63 -16.33 6.20
CA ALA A 178 -5.34 -15.97 6.79
C ALA A 178 -5.32 -16.28 8.30
N MET A 179 -6.39 -15.95 9.03
CA MET A 179 -6.55 -16.27 10.46
C MET A 179 -6.46 -17.78 10.72
N LYS A 180 -7.16 -18.59 9.90
CA LYS A 180 -7.11 -20.05 9.98
C LYS A 180 -5.70 -20.58 9.74
N SER A 181 -5.02 -20.10 8.72
CA SER A 181 -3.65 -20.50 8.39
C SER A 181 -2.67 -20.11 9.49
N TRP A 182 -2.84 -18.91 10.06
CA TRP A 182 -2.02 -18.42 11.16
C TRP A 182 -2.23 -19.26 12.43
N SER A 183 -3.48 -19.57 12.83
CA SER A 183 -3.78 -20.45 13.98
C SER A 183 -3.12 -21.81 13.81
N ALA A 184 -3.23 -22.43 12.63
CA ALA A 184 -2.59 -23.72 12.33
C ALA A 184 -1.07 -23.65 12.43
N ALA A 185 -0.44 -22.58 11.95
CA ALA A 185 1.01 -22.36 12.07
C ALA A 185 1.45 -22.19 13.52
N GLN A 186 0.70 -21.43 14.33
CA GLN A 186 1.00 -21.29 15.77
C GLN A 186 0.94 -22.62 16.52
N ARG A 187 -0.03 -23.48 16.20
CA ARG A 187 -0.11 -24.81 16.80
C ARG A 187 1.08 -25.70 16.46
N SER A 188 1.64 -25.56 15.27
CA SER A 188 2.81 -26.35 14.86
C SER A 188 4.11 -25.91 15.55
N THR A 189 4.19 -24.66 16.00
CA THR A 189 5.40 -24.08 16.63
C THR A 189 5.35 -24.09 18.15
N THR A 190 4.16 -24.13 18.76
CA THR A 190 3.98 -23.99 20.20
C THR A 190 3.60 -25.34 20.84
N SER A 191 4.57 -26.05 21.37
CA SER A 191 4.31 -27.20 22.25
C SER A 191 3.86 -26.69 23.63
N GLY A 192 2.57 -26.51 23.84
CA GLY A 192 1.95 -26.68 25.16
C GLY A 192 1.71 -25.46 26.01
N SER A 193 1.22 -24.33 25.69
CA SER A 193 0.65 -23.33 26.66
C SER A 193 -0.29 -22.26 26.09
N SER A 194 -0.37 -22.11 24.79
CA SER A 194 -1.26 -21.14 24.13
C SER A 194 -2.57 -21.78 23.64
N GLY A 195 -2.95 -22.94 24.14
CA GLY A 195 -4.09 -23.71 23.62
C GLY A 195 -5.41 -22.96 23.68
N THR A 196 -5.73 -22.32 24.82
CA THR A 196 -7.03 -21.69 25.05
C THR A 196 -7.34 -20.56 24.06
N ASN A 197 -6.42 -19.63 23.84
CA ASN A 197 -6.63 -18.52 22.92
C ASN A 197 -6.76 -18.96 21.45
N LEU A 198 -6.05 -20.04 21.05
CA LEU A 198 -6.15 -20.60 19.71
C LEU A 198 -7.45 -21.40 19.53
N ASP A 199 -7.91 -22.10 20.57
CA ASP A 199 -9.18 -22.82 20.54
C ASP A 199 -10.39 -21.83 20.44
N GLU A 200 -10.33 -20.74 21.18
CA GLU A 200 -11.31 -19.66 21.06
C GLU A 200 -11.32 -19.03 19.68
N LEU A 201 -10.13 -18.79 19.10
CA LEU A 201 -10.00 -18.27 17.74
C LEU A 201 -10.58 -19.25 16.70
N ASP A 202 -10.25 -20.55 16.81
CA ASP A 202 -10.74 -21.56 15.86
C ASP A 202 -12.26 -21.72 15.95
N ASN A 203 -12.85 -21.70 17.14
CA ASN A 203 -14.29 -21.69 17.33
C ASN A 203 -14.93 -20.44 16.68
N TRP A 204 -14.35 -19.27 16.91
CA TRP A 204 -14.81 -18.02 16.31
C TRP A 204 -14.75 -18.07 14.79
N ILE A 205 -13.64 -18.60 14.20
CA ILE A 205 -13.48 -18.79 12.75
C ILE A 205 -14.55 -19.73 12.21
N GLN A 206 -14.82 -20.83 12.90
CA GLN A 206 -15.84 -21.78 12.48
C GLN A 206 -17.24 -21.15 12.46
N GLU A 207 -17.62 -20.41 13.48
CA GLU A 207 -18.88 -19.67 13.53
C GLU A 207 -19.01 -18.68 12.38
N ARG A 208 -17.96 -17.88 12.10
CA ARG A 208 -17.96 -16.89 11.01
C ARG A 208 -18.06 -17.57 9.64
N THR A 209 -17.42 -18.70 9.45
CA THR A 209 -17.51 -19.50 8.24
C THR A 209 -18.94 -20.01 8.01
N GLN A 210 -19.60 -20.49 9.07
CA GLN A 210 -20.98 -20.96 9.02
C GLN A 210 -21.95 -19.81 8.68
N ILE A 211 -21.83 -18.66 9.36
CA ILE A 211 -22.65 -17.46 9.10
C ILE A 211 -22.47 -16.99 7.65
N ALA A 212 -21.24 -16.94 7.14
CA ALA A 212 -20.97 -16.54 5.77
C ALA A 212 -21.62 -17.50 4.77
N GLY A 213 -21.56 -18.81 5.02
CA GLY A 213 -22.23 -19.84 4.21
C GLY A 213 -23.76 -19.70 4.19
N GLN A 214 -24.37 -19.51 5.35
CA GLN A 214 -25.81 -19.30 5.47
C GLN A 214 -26.28 -18.03 4.74
N THR A 215 -25.54 -16.93 4.91
CA THR A 215 -25.85 -15.66 4.24
C THR A 215 -25.75 -15.79 2.72
N ALA A 216 -24.75 -16.52 2.21
CA ALA A 216 -24.60 -16.77 0.77
C ALA A 216 -25.73 -17.64 0.22
N ALA A 217 -26.22 -18.61 0.98
CA ALA A 217 -27.36 -19.44 0.58
C ALA A 217 -28.65 -18.61 0.47
N LEU A 218 -28.97 -17.81 1.51
CA LEU A 218 -30.15 -16.93 1.52
C LEU A 218 -30.12 -15.91 0.38
N THR A 219 -28.94 -15.38 0.02
CA THR A 219 -28.81 -14.44 -1.09
C THR A 219 -29.13 -15.13 -2.44
N ARG A 220 -28.71 -16.38 -2.63
CA ARG A 220 -29.03 -17.15 -3.84
C ARG A 220 -30.51 -17.49 -3.95
N GLU A 221 -31.13 -17.90 -2.84
CA GLU A 221 -32.55 -18.20 -2.78
C GLU A 221 -33.41 -16.95 -3.01
N GLY A 222 -33.04 -15.82 -2.41
CA GLY A 222 -33.73 -14.53 -2.59
C GLY A 222 -33.67 -14.04 -4.04
N THR A 223 -32.56 -14.19 -4.72
CA THR A 223 -32.43 -13.84 -6.14
C THR A 223 -33.21 -14.80 -7.05
N ALA A 224 -33.32 -16.08 -6.69
CA ALA A 224 -34.13 -17.04 -7.45
C ALA A 224 -35.64 -16.82 -7.28
N ALA A 225 -36.07 -16.29 -6.13
CA ALA A 225 -37.48 -16.01 -5.85
C ALA A 225 -38.00 -14.72 -6.50
N SER A 226 -37.12 -13.76 -6.79
CA SER A 226 -37.51 -12.45 -7.38
C SER A 226 -37.82 -12.49 -8.88
N TRP A 227 -37.66 -13.66 -9.55
CA TRP A 227 -37.89 -13.87 -10.99
C TRP A 227 -39.10 -14.76 -11.31
N ARG A 228 -40.03 -14.98 -10.37
CA ARG A 228 -41.26 -15.75 -10.59
C ARG A 228 -42.51 -14.88 -10.48
#